data_4c9fd951d481886372afe2a9525b84bd
#
_entry.id   4c9fd951d481886372afe2a9525b84bd
#
_cell.length_a   1.000
_cell.length_b   1.000
_cell.length_c   1.000
_cell.angle_alpha   90.00
_cell.angle_beta   90.00
_cell.angle_gamma   90.00
#
_symmetry.space_group_name_H-M   'P 1'
#
loop_
_entity.id
_entity.type
_entity.pdbx_description
1 polymer ?
#
loop_
_entity_poly.entity_id
_entity_poly.type
_entity_poly.pdbx_seq_one_letter_code
_entity_poly.pdbx_strand_id
1 'polypeptide(L)'
;MQRRAATNLPLDTTADDIGAAAFELILLRDVLRLLPTGVTVQDGHGNFLIVNDAAAVQLGLAEGAPAPQLDERHRAVTTEECLDDGHTKQVLLTSHLPVRIGGRDLMISASTDISEQKAFEDYLFRSAYYDELTDLPLRRVTEHRANAMLTSKGAKFALAFLDIDNFKHINDYYGHAIGDALLVEFAKRLGRELRDSDMLSRISGDEFLLLLSPIQGQQEVEEFIGSVLERLSAPFFIEGSEIFASTSIGVSLYPDHGDSYEALRHNADLAMYRVKNDGKGAAAFFDTAMEHEAAARIKVEQSLRLAILEKRFCCAFQAKVDIRTQEVVGIEALVRLRDDQGVIQAPGTFINLAVELGLIDELTHLVLAEIVKSIDQINDTFGSTATISINVAAKQAGNPEFMLSFAQALEATGYPRRFMLEVTEDAFVAKADFQEKVLPIFRRLGVGISIDDFGTGYSSLSALADITADEIKIDRSFIVDIHKRPRSQGILRAIESLSEALGMTVIAEGIESFEELAYLQAATKIRFAQGYYFSRPIFLEELTPAVPRSSESRVSMASRPAQENRARITRGERYRR
;
A
#
# COMPACT_ATOMS: atom_id res chain seq x y z
N MET A 1 41.32 10.85 -64.48
CA MET A 1 41.53 11.74 -65.64
C MET A 1 41.30 13.18 -65.24
N GLN A 2 42.39 13.93 -65.06
CA GLN A 2 42.35 15.35 -64.68
C GLN A 2 41.76 16.16 -65.84
N ARG A 3 40.61 16.81 -65.64
CA ARG A 3 40.20 17.95 -66.51
C ARG A 3 40.47 19.27 -65.77
N ARG A 4 41.48 19.98 -66.31
CA ARG A 4 41.83 21.35 -65.94
C ARG A 4 40.62 22.25 -66.09
N ALA A 5 40.14 22.87 -65.01
CA ALA A 5 39.35 24.09 -65.10
C ALA A 5 40.34 25.23 -65.47
N ALA A 6 40.22 25.75 -66.67
CA ALA A 6 40.94 26.96 -67.06
C ALA A 6 40.28 28.18 -66.41
N THR A 7 40.86 28.67 -65.33
CA THR A 7 40.53 29.96 -64.72
C THR A 7 41.19 31.05 -65.57
N ASN A 8 40.42 31.85 -66.29
CA ASN A 8 40.91 33.09 -66.90
C ASN A 8 41.19 34.07 -65.74
N LEU A 9 42.46 34.14 -65.33
CA LEU A 9 43.00 35.22 -64.49
C LEU A 9 43.24 36.46 -65.36
N PRO A 10 43.00 37.71 -64.84
CA PRO A 10 43.38 38.93 -65.53
C PRO A 10 44.89 39.02 -65.72
N LEU A 11 45.31 39.56 -66.86
CA LEU A 11 46.65 39.57 -67.39
C LEU A 11 47.67 40.44 -66.63
N ASP A 12 47.37 40.89 -65.40
CA ASP A 12 48.27 41.80 -64.60
C ASP A 12 48.53 41.23 -63.18
N THR A 13 48.53 39.93 -62.95
CA THR A 13 48.87 39.35 -61.66
C THR A 13 50.35 39.01 -61.59
N THR A 14 51.07 39.56 -60.59
CA THR A 14 52.48 39.22 -60.33
C THR A 14 52.62 37.79 -59.83
N ALA A 15 53.80 37.22 -59.95
CA ALA A 15 54.07 35.82 -59.49
C ALA A 15 53.75 35.63 -58.00
N ASP A 16 53.85 36.65 -57.16
CA ASP A 16 53.51 36.65 -55.76
C ASP A 16 51.99 36.61 -55.53
N ASP A 17 51.20 37.31 -56.38
CA ASP A 17 49.72 37.28 -56.31
C ASP A 17 49.15 35.89 -56.73
N ILE A 18 49.81 35.24 -57.67
CA ILE A 18 49.46 33.87 -58.06
C ILE A 18 49.79 32.87 -56.95
N GLY A 19 50.91 33.08 -56.24
CA GLY A 19 51.30 32.29 -55.08
C GLY A 19 50.33 32.45 -53.90
N ALA A 20 49.91 33.71 -53.63
CA ALA A 20 48.95 34.01 -52.58
C ALA A 20 47.55 33.43 -52.90
N ALA A 21 47.03 33.58 -54.11
CA ALA A 21 45.76 32.99 -54.53
C ALA A 21 45.78 31.46 -54.52
N ALA A 22 46.90 30.84 -54.90
CA ALA A 22 47.03 29.37 -54.81
C ALA A 22 47.06 28.87 -53.34
N PHE A 23 47.71 29.61 -52.45
CA PHE A 23 47.74 29.29 -51.03
C PHE A 23 46.35 29.45 -50.40
N GLU A 24 45.60 30.52 -50.69
CA GLU A 24 44.24 30.73 -50.22
C GLU A 24 43.30 29.61 -50.70
N LEU A 25 43.40 29.14 -51.94
CA LEU A 25 42.61 28.03 -52.48
C LEU A 25 42.94 26.68 -51.78
N ILE A 26 44.22 26.42 -51.48
CA ILE A 26 44.64 25.25 -50.72
C ILE A 26 44.11 25.30 -49.30
N LEU A 27 44.25 26.43 -48.62
CA LEU A 27 43.75 26.65 -47.27
C LEU A 27 42.23 26.47 -47.19
N LEU A 28 41.46 27.09 -48.09
CA LEU A 28 40.03 26.95 -48.18
C LEU A 28 39.61 25.47 -48.40
N ARG A 29 40.29 24.77 -49.24
CA ARG A 29 40.05 23.34 -49.48
C ARG A 29 40.31 22.50 -48.25
N ASP A 30 41.40 22.74 -47.55
CA ASP A 30 41.76 22.00 -46.34
C ASP A 30 40.83 22.32 -45.19
N VAL A 31 40.40 23.58 -45.04
CA VAL A 31 39.35 24.01 -44.07
C VAL A 31 38.03 23.29 -44.35
N LEU A 32 37.55 23.29 -45.59
CA LEU A 32 36.33 22.60 -45.97
C LEU A 32 36.43 21.09 -45.69
N ARG A 33 37.59 20.50 -45.90
CA ARG A 33 37.84 19.07 -45.67
C ARG A 33 37.77 18.71 -44.18
N LEU A 34 38.26 19.60 -43.30
CA LEU A 34 38.31 19.38 -41.85
C LEU A 34 36.99 19.76 -41.11
N LEU A 35 36.01 20.34 -41.81
CA LEU A 35 34.73 20.68 -41.19
C LEU A 35 34.01 19.39 -40.82
N PRO A 36 33.47 19.27 -39.55
CA PRO A 36 32.65 18.14 -39.13
C PRO A 36 31.27 18.15 -39.80
N THR A 37 30.85 19.26 -40.35
CA THR A 37 29.61 19.43 -41.10
C THR A 37 29.81 18.99 -42.53
N GLY A 38 28.95 18.14 -43.06
CA GLY A 38 28.94 17.73 -44.45
C GLY A 38 28.64 18.92 -45.37
N VAL A 39 29.51 19.25 -46.27
CA VAL A 39 29.31 20.35 -47.24
C VAL A 39 29.35 19.81 -48.66
N THR A 40 28.29 20.11 -49.41
CA THR A 40 28.22 19.81 -50.84
C THR A 40 27.88 21.05 -51.64
N VAL A 41 28.43 21.14 -52.86
CA VAL A 41 28.04 22.14 -53.85
C VAL A 41 27.64 21.41 -55.13
N GLN A 42 26.48 21.74 -55.63
CA GLN A 42 25.91 21.16 -56.85
C GLN A 42 25.75 22.22 -57.94
N ASP A 43 25.89 21.84 -59.19
CA ASP A 43 25.52 22.68 -60.32
C ASP A 43 24.01 22.69 -60.63
N GLY A 44 23.56 23.53 -61.55
CA GLY A 44 22.15 23.59 -61.97
C GLY A 44 21.62 22.30 -62.62
N HIS A 45 22.46 21.31 -62.87
CA HIS A 45 22.10 19.97 -63.38
C HIS A 45 22.10 18.89 -62.30
N GLY A 46 22.44 19.26 -61.05
CA GLY A 46 22.48 18.30 -59.92
C GLY A 46 23.80 17.53 -59.78
N ASN A 47 24.88 17.92 -60.50
CA ASN A 47 26.17 17.25 -60.35
C ASN A 47 26.91 17.87 -59.15
N PHE A 48 27.56 17.03 -58.37
CA PHE A 48 28.42 17.49 -57.27
C PHE A 48 29.72 18.10 -57.82
N LEU A 49 29.93 19.33 -57.46
CA LEU A 49 31.19 20.05 -57.77
C LEU A 49 32.16 19.97 -56.58
N ILE A 50 31.64 19.98 -55.37
CA ILE A 50 32.41 19.88 -54.12
C ILE A 50 31.65 18.93 -53.20
N VAL A 51 32.34 18.00 -52.56
CA VAL A 51 31.89 17.11 -51.48
C VAL A 51 33.06 17.05 -50.51
N ASN A 52 32.87 17.47 -49.27
CA ASN A 52 33.87 17.29 -48.25
C ASN A 52 33.82 15.87 -47.64
N ASP A 53 34.84 15.53 -46.85
CA ASP A 53 34.96 14.19 -46.27
C ASP A 53 33.75 13.84 -45.37
N ALA A 54 33.27 14.81 -44.60
CA ALA A 54 32.10 14.61 -43.75
C ALA A 54 30.81 14.33 -44.56
N ALA A 55 30.58 15.09 -45.65
CA ALA A 55 29.41 14.83 -46.54
C ALA A 55 29.51 13.48 -47.24
N ALA A 56 30.72 13.06 -47.65
CA ALA A 56 30.93 11.77 -48.28
C ALA A 56 30.54 10.61 -47.34
N VAL A 57 30.90 10.71 -46.06
CA VAL A 57 30.56 9.70 -45.04
C VAL A 57 29.05 9.76 -44.69
N GLN A 58 28.50 10.93 -44.40
CA GLN A 58 27.10 11.11 -43.99
C GLN A 58 26.09 10.69 -45.05
N LEU A 59 26.43 10.94 -46.32
CA LEU A 59 25.50 10.66 -47.43
C LEU A 59 25.82 9.34 -48.16
N GLY A 60 26.84 8.58 -47.72
CA GLY A 60 27.26 7.35 -48.34
C GLY A 60 27.69 7.54 -49.83
N LEU A 61 28.17 8.74 -50.18
CA LEU A 61 28.51 9.09 -51.55
C LEU A 61 29.88 8.53 -51.95
N ALA A 62 29.88 7.61 -52.93
CA ALA A 62 31.08 7.27 -53.65
C ALA A 62 31.42 8.42 -54.62
N GLU A 63 32.76 8.67 -54.87
CA GLU A 63 33.17 9.64 -55.89
C GLU A 63 32.45 9.38 -57.22
N GLY A 64 31.67 10.37 -57.69
CA GLY A 64 30.94 10.31 -58.97
C GLY A 64 29.46 9.78 -58.91
N ALA A 65 28.90 9.57 -57.71
CA ALA A 65 27.48 9.22 -57.59
C ALA A 65 26.59 10.38 -58.03
N PRO A 66 25.43 10.12 -58.71
CA PRO A 66 24.48 11.17 -59.03
C PRO A 66 23.81 11.68 -57.74
N ALA A 67 23.68 13.01 -57.62
CA ALA A 67 22.97 13.62 -56.51
C ALA A 67 21.47 13.31 -56.53
N PRO A 68 20.82 13.20 -55.35
CA PRO A 68 19.36 13.20 -55.29
C PRO A 68 18.81 14.51 -55.89
N GLN A 69 17.78 14.42 -56.74
CA GLN A 69 17.17 15.59 -57.35
C GLN A 69 16.33 16.32 -56.29
N LEU A 70 16.71 17.53 -55.95
CA LEU A 70 15.94 18.43 -55.09
C LEU A 70 14.95 19.24 -55.96
N ASP A 71 13.68 19.08 -55.69
CA ASP A 71 12.59 19.66 -56.51
C ASP A 71 12.34 21.19 -56.25
N GLU A 72 12.95 21.82 -55.25
CA GLU A 72 12.75 23.21 -54.89
C GLU A 72 14.00 24.09 -55.07
N ARG A 73 14.21 24.53 -56.28
CA ARG A 73 15.48 25.21 -56.72
C ARG A 73 15.63 26.68 -56.37
N HIS A 74 14.72 27.32 -55.58
CA HIS A 74 14.73 28.80 -55.52
C HIS A 74 14.54 29.43 -54.12
N ARG A 75 14.58 28.63 -53.02
CA ARG A 75 14.52 29.18 -51.64
C ARG A 75 15.55 28.51 -50.75
N ALA A 76 16.08 29.27 -49.81
CA ALA A 76 16.83 28.68 -48.73
C ALA A 76 15.87 27.86 -47.87
N VAL A 77 16.10 26.55 -47.74
CA VAL A 77 15.26 25.61 -47.00
C VAL A 77 16.15 24.81 -46.07
N THR A 78 15.72 24.66 -44.83
CA THR A 78 16.34 23.72 -43.88
C THR A 78 15.39 22.55 -43.67
N THR A 79 15.85 21.33 -43.90
CA THR A 79 15.07 20.11 -43.80
C THR A 79 15.74 19.13 -42.83
N GLU A 80 14.92 18.38 -42.07
CA GLU A 80 15.40 17.20 -41.37
C GLU A 80 15.23 15.98 -42.29
N GLU A 81 16.33 15.29 -42.55
CA GLU A 81 16.36 14.10 -43.41
C GLU A 81 16.70 12.88 -42.54
N CYS A 82 15.84 11.86 -42.57
CA CYS A 82 16.08 10.62 -41.87
C CYS A 82 16.60 9.59 -42.89
N LEU A 83 17.84 9.16 -42.69
CA LEU A 83 18.47 8.09 -43.47
C LEU A 83 18.38 6.82 -42.64
N ASP A 84 17.71 5.79 -43.17
CA ASP A 84 17.58 4.47 -42.56
C ASP A 84 18.09 3.42 -43.56
N ASP A 85 19.22 2.79 -43.27
CA ASP A 85 19.82 1.74 -44.09
C ASP A 85 19.47 0.32 -43.60
N GLY A 86 18.52 0.21 -42.64
CA GLY A 86 18.11 -1.04 -42.00
C GLY A 86 19.05 -1.53 -40.89
N HIS A 87 20.19 -0.88 -40.67
CA HIS A 87 21.12 -1.15 -39.57
C HIS A 87 21.37 0.06 -38.70
N THR A 88 21.36 1.26 -39.27
CA THR A 88 21.56 2.53 -38.55
C THR A 88 20.55 3.55 -39.01
N LYS A 89 19.97 4.25 -38.04
CA LYS A 89 19.07 5.37 -38.28
C LYS A 89 19.83 6.66 -37.99
N GLN A 90 20.07 7.44 -39.04
CA GLN A 90 20.79 8.72 -38.96
C GLN A 90 19.83 9.85 -39.26
N VAL A 91 19.89 10.93 -38.50
CA VAL A 91 19.10 12.14 -38.71
C VAL A 91 20.04 13.29 -39.06
N LEU A 92 19.90 13.81 -40.29
CA LEU A 92 20.67 14.94 -40.76
C LEU A 92 19.81 16.20 -40.81
N LEU A 93 20.33 17.27 -40.26
CA LEU A 93 19.79 18.63 -40.46
C LEU A 93 20.51 19.25 -41.66
N THR A 94 19.83 19.32 -42.79
CA THR A 94 20.40 19.83 -44.05
C THR A 94 19.83 21.17 -44.41
N SER A 95 20.72 22.17 -44.58
CA SER A 95 20.37 23.49 -45.07
C SER A 95 20.82 23.65 -46.49
N HIS A 96 19.90 24.02 -47.37
CA HIS A 96 20.13 24.26 -48.81
C HIS A 96 20.12 25.75 -49.09
N LEU A 97 21.17 26.26 -49.72
CA LEU A 97 21.29 27.66 -50.08
C LEU A 97 21.56 27.79 -51.58
N PRO A 98 20.63 28.27 -52.39
CA PRO A 98 20.87 28.59 -53.80
C PRO A 98 21.73 29.84 -53.89
N VAL A 99 22.81 29.79 -54.66
CA VAL A 99 23.72 30.90 -54.90
C VAL A 99 24.07 31.02 -56.35
N ARG A 100 24.36 32.25 -56.84
CA ARG A 100 24.84 32.49 -58.21
C ARG A 100 26.27 33.02 -58.18
N ILE A 101 27.20 32.21 -58.68
CA ILE A 101 28.62 32.56 -58.72
C ILE A 101 29.12 32.44 -60.16
N GLY A 102 29.75 33.48 -60.67
CA GLY A 102 30.30 33.51 -62.01
C GLY A 102 29.29 33.24 -63.13
N GLY A 103 28.01 33.63 -62.91
CA GLY A 103 26.91 33.43 -63.85
C GLY A 103 26.32 32.01 -63.87
N ARG A 104 26.78 31.13 -62.95
CA ARG A 104 26.25 29.76 -62.76
C ARG A 104 25.40 29.70 -61.52
N ASP A 105 24.23 29.03 -61.65
CA ASP A 105 23.38 28.72 -60.52
C ASP A 105 23.94 27.48 -59.80
N LEU A 106 24.20 27.61 -58.52
CA LEU A 106 24.74 26.57 -57.65
C LEU A 106 23.87 26.36 -56.41
N MET A 107 23.80 25.14 -55.90
CA MET A 107 23.21 24.83 -54.60
C MET A 107 24.32 24.44 -53.61
N ILE A 108 24.45 25.20 -52.56
CA ILE A 108 25.29 24.85 -51.42
C ILE A 108 24.45 24.19 -50.38
N SER A 109 24.81 22.97 -49.95
CA SER A 109 24.13 22.26 -48.88
C SER A 109 25.11 22.01 -47.76
N ALA A 110 24.65 22.27 -46.53
CA ALA A 110 25.38 21.97 -45.30
C ALA A 110 24.54 21.00 -44.46
N SER A 111 25.06 19.81 -44.20
CA SER A 111 24.41 18.73 -43.44
C SER A 111 25.13 18.50 -42.13
N THR A 112 24.41 18.54 -41.03
CA THR A 112 24.92 18.22 -39.70
C THR A 112 24.21 16.99 -39.17
N ASP A 113 24.96 16.02 -38.70
CA ASP A 113 24.40 14.86 -38.01
C ASP A 113 23.86 15.31 -36.63
N ILE A 114 22.56 15.17 -36.44
CA ILE A 114 21.86 15.49 -35.20
C ILE A 114 21.26 14.24 -34.54
N SER A 115 21.72 13.04 -34.92
CA SER A 115 21.19 11.78 -34.40
C SER A 115 21.32 11.68 -32.88
N GLU A 116 22.49 12.00 -32.33
CA GLU A 116 22.72 12.02 -30.87
C GLU A 116 21.83 13.06 -30.17
N GLN A 117 21.70 14.24 -30.76
CA GLN A 117 20.84 15.29 -30.20
C GLN A 117 19.37 14.84 -30.19
N LYS A 118 18.87 14.25 -31.29
CA LYS A 118 17.51 13.73 -31.36
C LYS A 118 17.29 12.57 -30.40
N ALA A 119 18.22 11.65 -30.31
CA ALA A 119 18.14 10.56 -29.33
C ALA A 119 18.11 11.07 -27.90
N PHE A 120 18.88 12.11 -27.60
CA PHE A 120 18.89 12.76 -26.29
C PHE A 120 17.59 13.55 -26.03
N GLU A 121 17.05 14.25 -27.01
CA GLU A 121 15.74 14.92 -26.93
C GLU A 121 14.63 13.89 -26.68
N ASP A 122 14.63 12.76 -27.41
CA ASP A 122 13.67 11.66 -27.23
C ASP A 122 13.83 11.01 -25.86
N TYR A 123 15.07 10.78 -25.41
CA TYR A 123 15.33 10.27 -24.06
C TYR A 123 14.80 11.22 -22.97
N LEU A 124 15.10 12.53 -23.08
CA LEU A 124 14.58 13.51 -22.14
C LEU A 124 13.05 13.58 -22.16
N PHE A 125 12.44 13.49 -23.34
CA PHE A 125 10.99 13.45 -23.46
C PHE A 125 10.41 12.20 -22.79
N ARG A 126 10.96 11.02 -23.08
CA ARG A 126 10.51 9.78 -22.47
C ARG A 126 10.70 9.79 -20.95
N SER A 127 11.88 10.15 -20.47
CA SER A 127 12.17 10.25 -19.03
C SER A 127 11.30 11.31 -18.34
N ALA A 128 10.89 12.36 -19.05
CA ALA A 128 10.01 13.38 -18.52
C ALA A 128 8.54 12.96 -18.42
N TYR A 129 8.06 12.08 -19.29
CA TYR A 129 6.64 11.80 -19.47
C TYR A 129 6.26 10.33 -19.30
N TYR A 130 7.22 9.41 -19.27
CA TYR A 130 6.98 7.97 -19.20
C TYR A 130 7.81 7.33 -18.07
N ASP A 131 7.27 6.29 -17.46
CA ASP A 131 7.94 5.48 -16.45
C ASP A 131 8.93 4.51 -17.12
N GLU A 132 10.18 4.51 -16.67
CA GLU A 132 11.26 3.72 -17.30
C GLU A 132 11.06 2.20 -17.17
N LEU A 133 10.35 1.73 -16.12
CA LEU A 133 10.12 0.31 -15.89
C LEU A 133 8.96 -0.23 -16.72
N THR A 134 7.82 0.46 -16.69
CA THR A 134 6.56 -0.04 -17.27
C THR A 134 6.25 0.54 -18.65
N ASP A 135 6.99 1.55 -19.07
CA ASP A 135 6.76 2.35 -20.29
C ASP A 135 5.37 3.03 -20.33
N LEU A 136 4.72 3.15 -19.18
CA LEU A 136 3.44 3.83 -19.04
C LEU A 136 3.65 5.35 -18.90
N PRO A 137 2.68 6.17 -19.33
CA PRO A 137 2.66 7.59 -19.03
C PRO A 137 2.80 7.85 -17.53
N LEU A 138 3.52 8.89 -17.15
CA LEU A 138 3.55 9.40 -15.79
C LEU A 138 2.29 10.21 -15.48
N ARG A 139 1.96 10.37 -14.21
CA ARG A 139 0.81 11.12 -13.68
C ARG A 139 0.51 12.43 -14.43
N ARG A 140 1.57 13.21 -14.75
CA ARG A 140 1.41 14.51 -15.43
C ARG A 140 0.73 14.44 -16.79
N VAL A 141 0.87 13.30 -17.49
CA VAL A 141 0.24 13.09 -18.81
C VAL A 141 -1.27 12.90 -18.64
N THR A 142 -1.67 12.07 -17.63
CA THR A 142 -3.09 11.89 -17.30
C THR A 142 -3.72 13.20 -16.83
N GLU A 143 -3.03 13.95 -15.99
CA GLU A 143 -3.47 15.27 -15.50
C GLU A 143 -3.73 16.22 -16.66
N HIS A 144 -2.77 16.32 -17.60
CA HIS A 144 -2.94 17.18 -18.77
C HIS A 144 -4.14 16.77 -19.64
N ARG A 145 -4.32 15.45 -19.85
CA ARG A 145 -5.44 14.92 -20.63
C ARG A 145 -6.78 15.13 -19.93
N ALA A 146 -6.86 14.86 -18.61
CA ALA A 146 -8.07 15.10 -17.83
C ALA A 146 -8.46 16.60 -17.84
N ASN A 147 -7.48 17.49 -17.63
CA ASN A 147 -7.71 18.94 -17.67
C ASN A 147 -8.23 19.42 -19.06
N ALA A 148 -7.72 18.83 -20.14
CA ALA A 148 -8.25 19.12 -21.48
C ALA A 148 -9.72 18.67 -21.64
N MET A 149 -10.09 17.53 -21.03
CA MET A 149 -11.48 17.05 -21.06
C MET A 149 -12.41 17.88 -20.18
N LEU A 150 -11.95 18.38 -19.04
CA LEU A 150 -12.74 19.28 -18.18
C LEU A 150 -13.21 20.56 -18.90
N THR A 151 -12.46 21.01 -19.91
CA THR A 151 -12.85 22.17 -20.72
C THR A 151 -13.92 21.86 -21.78
N SER A 152 -14.19 20.57 -22.04
CA SER A 152 -15.11 20.12 -23.09
C SER A 152 -16.54 20.02 -22.57
N LYS A 153 -17.49 20.70 -23.23
CA LYS A 153 -18.91 20.65 -22.82
C LYS A 153 -19.48 19.24 -22.92
N GLY A 154 -20.04 18.76 -21.81
CA GLY A 154 -20.70 17.46 -21.75
C GLY A 154 -19.75 16.26 -21.68
N ALA A 155 -18.47 16.48 -21.44
CA ALA A 155 -17.53 15.40 -21.19
C ALA A 155 -17.96 14.59 -19.97
N LYS A 156 -17.86 13.26 -20.08
CA LYS A 156 -18.01 12.33 -18.96
C LYS A 156 -16.83 11.37 -18.99
N PHE A 157 -16.15 11.23 -17.88
CA PHE A 157 -15.02 10.32 -17.72
C PHE A 157 -14.93 9.81 -16.30
N ALA A 158 -14.24 8.70 -16.10
CA ALA A 158 -13.91 8.17 -14.78
C ALA A 158 -12.40 8.22 -14.55
N LEU A 159 -12.03 8.47 -13.32
CA LEU A 159 -10.67 8.34 -12.84
C LEU A 159 -10.64 7.22 -11.80
N ALA A 160 -9.83 6.18 -12.03
CA ALA A 160 -9.67 5.09 -11.08
C ALA A 160 -8.23 5.07 -10.58
N PHE A 161 -8.08 5.03 -9.26
CA PHE A 161 -6.81 4.86 -8.57
C PHE A 161 -6.67 3.39 -8.18
N LEU A 162 -5.55 2.77 -8.55
CA LEU A 162 -5.30 1.34 -8.34
C LEU A 162 -4.00 1.15 -7.55
N ASP A 163 -4.00 0.17 -6.66
CA ASP A 163 -2.82 -0.18 -5.87
C ASP A 163 -2.75 -1.71 -5.71
N ILE A 164 -1.54 -2.27 -5.87
CA ILE A 164 -1.32 -3.72 -5.72
C ILE A 164 -1.19 -4.04 -4.24
N ASP A 165 -2.15 -4.80 -3.73
CA ASP A 165 -2.20 -5.15 -2.31
C ASP A 165 -0.97 -5.93 -1.85
N ASN A 166 -0.40 -5.53 -0.73
CA ASN A 166 0.74 -6.19 -0.10
C ASN A 166 2.00 -6.27 -0.99
N PHE A 167 2.19 -5.39 -1.96
CA PHE A 167 3.32 -5.39 -2.88
C PHE A 167 4.68 -5.40 -2.16
N LYS A 168 4.79 -4.70 -1.03
CA LYS A 168 5.99 -4.75 -0.19
C LYS A 168 6.31 -6.18 0.29
N HIS A 169 5.31 -6.96 0.71
CA HIS A 169 5.53 -8.35 1.12
C HIS A 169 5.98 -9.24 -0.04
N ILE A 170 5.49 -8.96 -1.25
CA ILE A 170 5.95 -9.66 -2.47
C ILE A 170 7.43 -9.35 -2.70
N ASN A 171 7.84 -8.08 -2.60
CA ASN A 171 9.24 -7.69 -2.71
C ASN A 171 10.12 -8.32 -1.62
N ASP A 172 9.64 -8.32 -0.37
CA ASP A 172 10.39 -8.87 0.77
C ASP A 172 10.58 -10.40 0.65
N TYR A 173 9.61 -11.11 0.04
CA TYR A 173 9.64 -12.57 -0.10
C TYR A 173 10.35 -13.05 -1.38
N TYR A 174 10.04 -12.45 -2.54
CA TYR A 174 10.55 -12.88 -3.84
C TYR A 174 11.73 -12.04 -4.35
N GLY A 175 12.00 -10.89 -3.73
CA GLY A 175 13.02 -9.92 -4.15
C GLY A 175 12.50 -8.87 -5.13
N HIS A 176 13.20 -7.73 -5.19
CA HIS A 176 12.79 -6.56 -5.99
C HIS A 176 12.73 -6.84 -7.50
N ALA A 177 13.60 -7.71 -8.03
CA ALA A 177 13.57 -8.05 -9.46
C ALA A 177 12.24 -8.70 -9.89
N ILE A 178 11.71 -9.58 -9.06
CA ILE A 178 10.39 -10.21 -9.29
C ILE A 178 9.25 -9.20 -9.09
N GLY A 179 9.38 -8.30 -8.12
CA GLY A 179 8.43 -7.20 -7.94
C GLY A 179 8.37 -6.27 -9.14
N ASP A 180 9.51 -5.90 -9.70
CA ASP A 180 9.59 -5.09 -10.92
C ASP A 180 8.96 -5.81 -12.14
N ALA A 181 9.23 -7.11 -12.29
CA ALA A 181 8.61 -7.92 -13.33
C ALA A 181 7.08 -8.05 -13.14
N LEU A 182 6.60 -8.12 -11.88
CA LEU A 182 5.17 -8.09 -11.57
C LEU A 182 4.53 -6.78 -12.00
N LEU A 183 5.15 -5.64 -11.72
CA LEU A 183 4.65 -4.33 -12.15
C LEU A 183 4.54 -4.22 -13.67
N VAL A 184 5.54 -4.73 -14.41
CA VAL A 184 5.51 -4.76 -15.87
C VAL A 184 4.39 -5.65 -16.40
N GLU A 185 4.21 -6.86 -15.83
CA GLU A 185 3.15 -7.77 -16.27
C GLU A 185 1.76 -7.29 -15.86
N PHE A 186 1.63 -6.65 -14.70
CA PHE A 186 0.41 -5.98 -14.25
C PHE A 186 0.00 -4.88 -15.25
N ALA A 187 0.94 -3.99 -15.59
CA ALA A 187 0.72 -2.93 -16.57
C ALA A 187 0.28 -3.47 -17.94
N LYS A 188 0.94 -4.54 -18.43
CA LYS A 188 0.58 -5.20 -19.68
C LYS A 188 -0.79 -5.86 -19.63
N ARG A 189 -1.11 -6.56 -18.53
CA ARG A 189 -2.38 -7.26 -18.35
C ARG A 189 -3.54 -6.27 -18.33
N LEU A 190 -3.39 -5.16 -17.61
CA LEU A 190 -4.38 -4.09 -17.58
C LEU A 190 -4.48 -3.36 -18.91
N GLY A 191 -3.35 -3.05 -19.55
CA GLY A 191 -3.31 -2.34 -20.84
C GLY A 191 -4.04 -3.04 -22.00
N ARG A 192 -4.16 -4.39 -21.94
CA ARG A 192 -4.91 -5.17 -22.97
C ARG A 192 -6.41 -4.95 -22.92
N GLU A 193 -6.94 -4.44 -21.82
CA GLU A 193 -8.37 -4.20 -21.64
C GLU A 193 -8.80 -2.78 -22.05
N LEU A 194 -7.82 -1.90 -22.28
CA LEU A 194 -8.07 -0.49 -22.54
C LEU A 194 -8.40 -0.22 -23.98
N ARG A 195 -9.30 0.72 -24.20
CA ARG A 195 -9.58 1.32 -25.52
C ARG A 195 -8.50 2.35 -25.85
N ASP A 196 -8.32 2.69 -27.11
CA ASP A 196 -7.41 3.76 -27.55
C ASP A 196 -7.72 5.12 -26.89
N SER A 197 -8.97 5.30 -26.49
CA SER A 197 -9.44 6.50 -25.79
C SER A 197 -9.15 6.51 -24.29
N ASP A 198 -8.84 5.37 -23.69
CA ASP A 198 -8.51 5.25 -22.28
C ASP A 198 -7.02 5.54 -22.05
N MET A 199 -6.61 5.72 -20.80
CA MET A 199 -5.21 5.93 -20.46
C MET A 199 -4.88 5.30 -19.12
N LEU A 200 -3.84 4.47 -19.12
CA LEU A 200 -3.22 3.95 -17.91
C LEU A 200 -1.91 4.70 -17.65
N SER A 201 -1.68 5.10 -16.42
CA SER A 201 -0.46 5.76 -15.98
C SER A 201 0.06 5.12 -14.69
N ARG A 202 1.37 5.13 -14.50
CA ARG A 202 1.99 4.78 -13.23
C ARG A 202 2.32 6.05 -12.45
N ILE A 203 1.95 6.08 -11.16
CA ILE A 203 2.18 7.25 -10.30
C ILE A 203 3.49 7.10 -9.55
N SER A 204 3.63 6.03 -8.80
CA SER A 204 4.82 5.68 -8.03
C SER A 204 4.69 4.26 -7.48
N GLY A 205 5.79 3.55 -7.29
CA GLY A 205 5.76 2.22 -6.66
C GLY A 205 4.76 1.27 -7.32
N ASP A 206 3.76 0.85 -6.58
CA ASP A 206 2.67 -0.05 -6.95
C ASP A 206 1.33 0.66 -7.28
N GLU A 207 1.37 2.00 -7.39
CA GLU A 207 0.20 2.83 -7.66
C GLU A 207 0.04 3.15 -9.15
N PHE A 208 -1.16 2.91 -9.65
CA PHE A 208 -1.55 3.21 -11.03
C PHE A 208 -2.78 4.11 -11.08
N LEU A 209 -2.92 4.86 -12.16
CA LEU A 209 -4.06 5.73 -12.41
C LEU A 209 -4.64 5.41 -13.78
N LEU A 210 -5.92 5.12 -13.81
CA LEU A 210 -6.66 4.79 -15.01
C LEU A 210 -7.68 5.89 -15.32
N LEU A 211 -7.63 6.42 -16.52
CA LEU A 211 -8.59 7.38 -17.07
C LEU A 211 -9.44 6.69 -18.14
N LEU A 212 -10.72 6.54 -17.88
CA LEU A 212 -11.71 5.96 -18.81
C LEU A 212 -12.51 7.07 -19.47
N SER A 213 -12.46 7.17 -20.79
CA SER A 213 -13.17 8.22 -21.53
C SER A 213 -13.38 7.86 -23.02
N PRO A 214 -14.56 8.18 -23.57
CA PRO A 214 -15.78 8.66 -22.89
C PRO A 214 -16.48 7.55 -22.13
N ILE A 215 -17.26 7.91 -21.10
CA ILE A 215 -18.15 6.97 -20.40
C ILE A 215 -19.62 7.39 -20.58
N GLN A 216 -20.54 6.43 -20.52
CA GLN A 216 -21.98 6.69 -20.60
C GLN A 216 -22.58 6.94 -19.20
N GLY A 217 -22.05 6.27 -18.18
CA GLY A 217 -22.48 6.38 -16.79
C GLY A 217 -21.73 5.42 -15.88
N GLN A 218 -22.13 5.43 -14.62
CA GLN A 218 -21.48 4.64 -13.55
C GLN A 218 -21.51 3.14 -13.84
N GLN A 219 -22.64 2.60 -14.32
CA GLN A 219 -22.79 1.17 -14.57
C GLN A 219 -21.76 0.62 -15.57
N GLU A 220 -21.46 1.36 -16.65
CA GLU A 220 -20.42 0.95 -17.63
C GLU A 220 -19.05 0.83 -16.94
N VAL A 221 -18.76 1.77 -16.05
CA VAL A 221 -17.48 1.77 -15.30
C VAL A 221 -17.45 0.62 -14.29
N GLU A 222 -18.56 0.34 -13.60
CA GLU A 222 -18.68 -0.81 -12.68
C GLU A 222 -18.42 -2.14 -13.38
N GLU A 223 -19.05 -2.36 -14.54
CA GLU A 223 -18.87 -3.58 -15.34
C GLU A 223 -17.42 -3.72 -15.80
N PHE A 224 -16.81 -2.62 -16.28
CA PHE A 224 -15.41 -2.61 -16.70
C PHE A 224 -14.46 -2.89 -15.55
N ILE A 225 -14.59 -2.18 -14.42
CA ILE A 225 -13.74 -2.37 -13.22
C ILE A 225 -13.91 -3.77 -12.65
N GLY A 226 -15.14 -4.32 -12.66
CA GLY A 226 -15.39 -5.71 -12.26
C GLY A 226 -14.60 -6.70 -13.11
N SER A 227 -14.59 -6.52 -14.46
CA SER A 227 -13.79 -7.37 -15.36
C SER A 227 -12.29 -7.23 -15.13
N VAL A 228 -11.81 -6.01 -14.84
CA VAL A 228 -10.41 -5.75 -14.51
C VAL A 228 -10.01 -6.49 -13.23
N LEU A 229 -10.81 -6.40 -12.16
CA LEU A 229 -10.55 -7.10 -10.90
C LEU A 229 -10.47 -8.61 -11.08
N GLU A 230 -11.41 -9.20 -11.81
CA GLU A 230 -11.42 -10.65 -12.09
C GLU A 230 -10.13 -11.08 -12.81
N ARG A 231 -9.68 -10.32 -13.79
CA ARG A 231 -8.45 -10.63 -14.54
C ARG A 231 -7.18 -10.41 -13.72
N LEU A 232 -7.14 -9.38 -12.89
CA LEU A 232 -6.00 -9.10 -12.03
C LEU A 232 -5.89 -10.10 -10.87
N SER A 233 -6.99 -10.75 -10.47
CA SER A 233 -7.00 -11.82 -9.48
C SER A 233 -6.40 -13.13 -9.97
N ALA A 234 -6.25 -13.31 -11.29
CA ALA A 234 -5.58 -14.47 -11.85
C ALA A 234 -4.07 -14.44 -11.55
N PRO A 235 -3.45 -15.60 -11.28
CA PRO A 235 -2.03 -15.64 -10.92
C PRO A 235 -1.13 -15.05 -12.01
N PHE A 236 -0.03 -14.46 -11.57
CA PHE A 236 1.05 -13.97 -12.42
C PHE A 236 2.16 -15.00 -12.46
N PHE A 237 2.57 -15.40 -13.66
CA PHE A 237 3.67 -16.35 -13.87
C PHE A 237 4.94 -15.58 -14.22
N ILE A 238 5.87 -15.46 -13.27
CA ILE A 238 7.09 -14.68 -13.39
C ILE A 238 8.28 -15.56 -13.00
N GLU A 239 9.23 -15.73 -13.92
CA GLU A 239 10.46 -16.52 -13.73
C GLU A 239 10.22 -17.92 -13.11
N GLY A 240 9.11 -18.57 -13.48
CA GLY A 240 8.73 -19.89 -13.00
C GLY A 240 8.02 -19.90 -11.65
N SER A 241 7.77 -18.75 -11.05
CA SER A 241 6.97 -18.59 -9.83
C SER A 241 5.54 -18.19 -10.17
N GLU A 242 4.58 -18.76 -9.44
CA GLU A 242 3.17 -18.38 -9.49
C GLU A 242 2.88 -17.39 -8.35
N ILE A 243 2.53 -16.15 -8.69
CA ILE A 243 2.34 -15.06 -7.74
C ILE A 243 0.86 -14.63 -7.76
N PHE A 244 0.23 -14.67 -6.60
CA PHE A 244 -1.11 -14.16 -6.39
C PHE A 244 -1.02 -12.74 -5.84
N ALA A 245 -1.60 -11.78 -6.56
CA ALA A 245 -1.69 -10.40 -6.13
C ALA A 245 -3.13 -9.93 -6.31
N SER A 246 -3.70 -9.31 -5.28
CA SER A 246 -4.96 -8.59 -5.38
C SER A 246 -4.72 -7.11 -5.61
N THR A 247 -5.77 -6.39 -5.99
CA THR A 247 -5.70 -4.97 -6.30
C THR A 247 -6.87 -4.25 -5.66
N SER A 248 -6.60 -3.17 -4.95
CA SER A 248 -7.62 -2.27 -4.42
C SER A 248 -7.83 -1.10 -5.38
N ILE A 249 -9.08 -0.82 -5.74
CA ILE A 249 -9.44 0.18 -6.75
C ILE A 249 -10.43 1.17 -6.17
N GLY A 250 -10.14 2.47 -6.28
CA GLY A 250 -11.08 3.54 -5.98
C GLY A 250 -11.43 4.34 -7.22
N VAL A 251 -12.69 4.66 -7.41
CA VAL A 251 -13.22 5.28 -8.64
C VAL A 251 -13.94 6.59 -8.33
N SER A 252 -13.63 7.63 -9.09
CA SER A 252 -14.36 8.89 -9.13
C SER A 252 -14.90 9.17 -10.54
N LEU A 253 -16.05 9.82 -10.61
CA LEU A 253 -16.75 10.13 -11.87
C LEU A 253 -16.83 11.64 -12.08
N TYR A 254 -16.50 12.11 -13.27
CA TYR A 254 -16.77 13.48 -13.69
C TYR A 254 -18.11 13.56 -14.42
N PRO A 255 -19.00 14.52 -14.10
CA PRO A 255 -18.84 15.61 -13.13
C PRO A 255 -19.32 15.30 -11.70
N ASP A 256 -19.84 14.10 -11.41
CA ASP A 256 -20.60 13.79 -10.20
C ASP A 256 -19.75 13.84 -8.92
N HIS A 257 -18.46 13.48 -9.03
CA HIS A 257 -17.55 13.36 -7.89
C HIS A 257 -16.44 14.42 -7.86
N GLY A 258 -16.57 15.50 -8.61
CA GLY A 258 -15.61 16.61 -8.60
C GLY A 258 -15.60 17.41 -9.90
N ASP A 259 -15.07 18.62 -9.85
CA ASP A 259 -15.00 19.60 -10.95
C ASP A 259 -13.56 19.88 -11.43
N SER A 260 -12.57 19.29 -10.80
CA SER A 260 -11.15 19.42 -11.11
C SER A 260 -10.45 18.07 -11.07
N TYR A 261 -9.31 17.96 -11.76
CA TYR A 261 -8.49 16.74 -11.74
C TYR A 261 -8.04 16.40 -10.33
N GLU A 262 -7.63 17.38 -9.54
CA GLU A 262 -7.16 17.19 -8.18
C GLU A 262 -8.27 16.64 -7.28
N ALA A 263 -9.51 17.18 -7.39
CA ALA A 263 -10.65 16.70 -6.64
C ALA A 263 -11.00 15.26 -7.02
N LEU A 264 -11.09 14.97 -8.32
CA LEU A 264 -11.39 13.62 -8.80
C LEU A 264 -10.33 12.61 -8.36
N ARG A 265 -9.04 12.94 -8.50
CA ARG A 265 -7.94 12.08 -8.07
C ARG A 265 -7.99 11.82 -6.56
N HIS A 266 -8.19 12.88 -5.76
CA HIS A 266 -8.31 12.77 -4.31
C HIS A 266 -9.48 11.87 -3.92
N ASN A 267 -10.63 12.02 -4.56
CA ASN A 267 -11.83 11.25 -4.28
C ASN A 267 -11.70 9.79 -4.72
N ALA A 268 -11.00 9.52 -5.82
CA ALA A 268 -10.63 8.15 -6.20
C ALA A 268 -9.68 7.50 -5.19
N ASP A 269 -8.67 8.24 -4.70
CA ASP A 269 -7.74 7.78 -3.67
C ASP A 269 -8.45 7.45 -2.35
N LEU A 270 -9.38 8.31 -1.89
CA LEU A 270 -10.21 8.04 -0.71
C LEU A 270 -11.03 6.75 -0.86
N ALA A 271 -11.62 6.53 -2.03
CA ALA A 271 -12.38 5.32 -2.30
C ALA A 271 -11.49 4.07 -2.29
N MET A 272 -10.30 4.13 -2.88
CA MET A 272 -9.31 3.05 -2.84
C MET A 272 -8.85 2.76 -1.40
N TYR A 273 -8.58 3.80 -0.63
CA TYR A 273 -8.16 3.67 0.76
C TYR A 273 -9.23 2.97 1.62
N ARG A 274 -10.52 3.26 1.38
CA ARG A 274 -11.62 2.53 2.01
C ARG A 274 -11.57 1.04 1.70
N VAL A 275 -11.39 0.67 0.42
CA VAL A 275 -11.24 -0.74 0.00
C VAL A 275 -10.10 -1.43 0.74
N LYS A 276 -8.95 -0.76 0.87
CA LYS A 276 -7.79 -1.30 1.61
C LYS A 276 -8.11 -1.61 3.08
N ASN A 277 -8.97 -0.81 3.70
CA ASN A 277 -9.40 -1.02 5.09
C ASN A 277 -10.48 -2.10 5.23
N ASP A 278 -11.36 -2.26 4.23
CA ASP A 278 -12.51 -3.17 4.27
C ASP A 278 -12.19 -4.61 3.83
N GLY A 279 -10.90 -4.94 3.55
CA GLY A 279 -10.48 -6.31 3.25
C GLY A 279 -9.66 -6.46 1.97
N LYS A 280 -9.38 -5.38 1.23
CA LYS A 280 -8.60 -5.36 -0.02
C LYS A 280 -9.24 -6.15 -1.17
N GLY A 281 -8.61 -6.16 -2.34
CA GLY A 281 -9.01 -6.98 -3.47
C GLY A 281 -10.39 -6.65 -4.05
N ALA A 282 -10.83 -5.40 -3.95
CA ALA A 282 -12.15 -4.94 -4.38
C ALA A 282 -12.10 -3.55 -5.03
N ALA A 283 -13.24 -3.06 -5.48
CA ALA A 283 -13.37 -1.68 -5.95
C ALA A 283 -14.48 -0.94 -5.20
N ALA A 284 -14.31 0.36 -5.03
CA ALA A 284 -15.33 1.25 -4.52
C ALA A 284 -15.42 2.52 -5.36
N PHE A 285 -16.63 3.03 -5.51
CA PHE A 285 -16.89 4.36 -6.05
C PHE A 285 -16.89 5.36 -4.89
N PHE A 286 -16.36 6.53 -5.15
CA PHE A 286 -16.36 7.61 -4.17
C PHE A 286 -17.79 7.95 -3.74
N ASP A 287 -17.94 8.16 -2.45
CA ASP A 287 -19.15 8.70 -1.81
C ASP A 287 -18.68 9.77 -0.81
N THR A 288 -19.44 10.84 -0.70
CA THR A 288 -19.14 11.95 0.23
C THR A 288 -19.03 11.51 1.70
N ALA A 289 -19.66 10.40 2.08
CA ALA A 289 -19.47 9.80 3.40
C ALA A 289 -18.00 9.38 3.65
N MET A 290 -17.28 8.96 2.61
CA MET A 290 -15.86 8.54 2.72
C MET A 290 -14.94 9.70 3.13
N GLU A 291 -15.22 10.92 2.68
CA GLU A 291 -14.46 12.10 3.09
C GLU A 291 -14.64 12.37 4.60
N HIS A 292 -15.85 12.23 5.10
CA HIS A 292 -16.12 12.37 6.52
C HIS A 292 -15.48 11.26 7.36
N GLU A 293 -15.51 10.03 6.88
CA GLU A 293 -14.85 8.88 7.52
C GLU A 293 -13.33 9.09 7.59
N ALA A 294 -12.71 9.51 6.49
CA ALA A 294 -11.27 9.79 6.45
C ALA A 294 -10.88 10.94 7.39
N ALA A 295 -11.66 12.03 7.41
CA ALA A 295 -11.43 13.15 8.33
C ALA A 295 -11.62 12.73 9.80
N ALA A 296 -12.61 11.89 10.10
CA ALA A 296 -12.83 11.35 11.44
C ALA A 296 -11.64 10.46 11.86
N ARG A 297 -11.14 9.62 10.96
CA ARG A 297 -9.97 8.76 11.22
C ARG A 297 -8.71 9.56 11.56
N ILE A 298 -8.42 10.62 10.81
CA ILE A 298 -7.26 11.51 11.10
C ILE A 298 -7.39 12.11 12.51
N LYS A 299 -8.60 12.51 12.91
CA LYS A 299 -8.83 13.02 14.27
C LYS A 299 -8.59 11.96 15.34
N VAL A 300 -9.04 10.73 15.10
CA VAL A 300 -8.82 9.61 16.03
C VAL A 300 -7.32 9.29 16.12
N GLU A 301 -6.59 9.30 14.99
CA GLU A 301 -5.14 9.10 14.97
C GLU A 301 -4.42 10.15 15.81
N GLN A 302 -4.71 11.42 15.59
CA GLN A 302 -4.11 12.52 16.37
C GLN A 302 -4.43 12.40 17.86
N SER A 303 -5.70 12.10 18.19
CA SER A 303 -6.13 11.90 19.56
C SER A 303 -5.42 10.71 20.23
N LEU A 304 -5.21 9.62 19.48
CA LEU A 304 -4.52 8.43 19.97
C LEU A 304 -3.04 8.71 20.26
N ARG A 305 -2.33 9.40 19.37
CA ARG A 305 -0.94 9.82 19.58
C ARG A 305 -0.78 10.71 20.81
N LEU A 306 -1.67 11.70 20.97
CA LEU A 306 -1.69 12.56 22.15
C LEU A 306 -2.00 11.77 23.42
N ALA A 307 -2.96 10.85 23.36
CA ALA A 307 -3.34 10.03 24.50
C ALA A 307 -2.20 9.14 25.01
N ILE A 308 -1.34 8.63 24.11
CA ILE A 308 -0.14 7.87 24.47
C ILE A 308 0.85 8.78 25.18
N LEU A 309 1.15 9.95 24.62
CA LEU A 309 2.07 10.93 25.20
C LEU A 309 1.62 11.39 26.60
N GLU A 310 0.32 11.63 26.75
CA GLU A 310 -0.29 12.11 28.00
C GLU A 310 -0.67 10.99 28.96
N LYS A 311 -0.46 9.72 28.55
CA LYS A 311 -0.79 8.50 29.32
C LYS A 311 -2.27 8.47 29.76
N ARG A 312 -3.18 8.81 28.85
CA ARG A 312 -4.63 8.89 29.10
C ARG A 312 -5.34 7.52 29.03
N PHE A 313 -4.60 6.44 29.16
CA PHE A 313 -5.17 5.10 29.18
C PHE A 313 -5.44 4.64 30.60
N CYS A 314 -6.52 3.92 30.78
CA CYS A 314 -6.89 3.25 32.02
C CYS A 314 -7.34 1.81 31.69
N CYS A 315 -7.50 0.99 32.72
CA CYS A 315 -7.97 -0.38 32.59
C CYS A 315 -9.32 -0.55 33.28
N ALA A 316 -10.23 -1.24 32.58
CA ALA A 316 -11.36 -1.88 33.21
C ALA A 316 -11.02 -3.36 33.40
N PHE A 317 -11.45 -3.95 34.50
CA PHE A 317 -11.13 -5.33 34.83
C PHE A 317 -12.38 -6.20 34.81
N GLN A 318 -12.30 -7.34 34.14
CA GLN A 318 -13.40 -8.30 34.08
C GLN A 318 -12.98 -9.62 34.74
N ALA A 319 -13.82 -10.13 35.65
CA ALA A 319 -13.51 -11.32 36.40
C ALA A 319 -13.66 -12.60 35.56
N LYS A 320 -12.67 -13.50 35.69
CA LYS A 320 -12.73 -14.91 35.32
C LYS A 320 -13.16 -15.69 36.57
N VAL A 321 -14.20 -16.50 36.48
CA VAL A 321 -14.87 -17.11 37.63
C VAL A 321 -14.87 -18.62 37.49
N ASP A 322 -14.61 -19.32 38.58
CA ASP A 322 -14.92 -20.74 38.70
C ASP A 322 -16.44 -20.90 38.82
N ILE A 323 -17.08 -21.49 37.81
CA ILE A 323 -18.55 -21.59 37.74
C ILE A 323 -19.13 -22.54 38.78
N ARG A 324 -18.32 -23.36 39.47
CA ARG A 324 -18.76 -24.28 40.52
C ARG A 324 -18.65 -23.66 41.91
N THR A 325 -17.55 -22.96 42.19
CA THR A 325 -17.32 -22.32 43.51
C THR A 325 -17.77 -20.88 43.55
N GLN A 326 -18.00 -20.25 42.42
CA GLN A 326 -18.30 -18.81 42.25
C GLN A 326 -17.15 -17.91 42.73
N GLU A 327 -15.94 -18.42 42.84
CA GLU A 327 -14.76 -17.66 43.22
C GLU A 327 -14.08 -17.04 42.00
N VAL A 328 -13.51 -15.86 42.18
CA VAL A 328 -12.71 -15.20 41.14
C VAL A 328 -11.34 -15.88 41.11
N VAL A 329 -10.95 -16.40 39.96
CA VAL A 329 -9.67 -17.09 39.74
C VAL A 329 -8.69 -16.23 38.95
N GLY A 330 -9.16 -15.27 38.19
CA GLY A 330 -8.38 -14.34 37.40
C GLY A 330 -9.18 -13.11 36.98
N ILE A 331 -8.51 -12.19 36.36
CA ILE A 331 -9.12 -11.01 35.75
C ILE A 331 -8.47 -10.74 34.39
N GLU A 332 -9.25 -10.19 33.49
CA GLU A 332 -8.75 -9.64 32.22
C GLU A 332 -8.67 -8.13 32.31
N ALA A 333 -7.49 -7.56 31.98
CA ALA A 333 -7.27 -6.13 31.92
C ALA A 333 -7.64 -5.61 30.52
N LEU A 334 -8.73 -4.91 30.44
CA LEU A 334 -9.32 -4.37 29.24
C LEU A 334 -9.00 -2.89 29.11
N VAL A 335 -8.12 -2.52 28.20
CA VAL A 335 -7.72 -1.12 27.98
C VAL A 335 -8.93 -0.25 27.63
N ARG A 336 -8.90 0.98 28.12
CA ARG A 336 -9.87 2.04 27.84
C ARG A 336 -9.11 3.34 27.57
N LEU A 337 -9.59 4.11 26.61
CA LEU A 337 -9.07 5.44 26.33
C LEU A 337 -9.96 6.48 26.98
N ARG A 338 -9.38 7.37 27.75
CA ARG A 338 -10.05 8.55 28.31
C ARG A 338 -9.79 9.73 27.35
N ASP A 339 -10.83 10.23 26.70
CA ASP A 339 -10.70 11.36 25.78
C ASP A 339 -10.46 12.69 26.54
N ASP A 340 -10.29 13.78 25.78
CA ASP A 340 -10.01 15.12 26.33
C ASP A 340 -11.13 15.66 27.23
N GLN A 341 -12.35 15.10 27.09
CA GLN A 341 -13.52 15.46 27.89
C GLN A 341 -13.71 14.49 29.08
N GLY A 342 -12.82 13.52 29.23
CA GLY A 342 -12.92 12.49 30.28
C GLY A 342 -13.90 11.36 29.93
N VAL A 343 -14.44 11.32 28.71
CA VAL A 343 -15.33 10.24 28.27
C VAL A 343 -14.49 8.99 27.95
N ILE A 344 -14.97 7.85 28.44
CA ILE A 344 -14.27 6.58 28.26
C ILE A 344 -14.70 5.92 26.95
N GLN A 345 -13.72 5.61 26.11
CA GLN A 345 -13.90 4.94 24.83
C GLN A 345 -13.49 3.47 24.93
N ALA A 346 -14.28 2.60 24.28
CA ALA A 346 -14.02 1.17 24.18
C ALA A 346 -12.86 0.86 23.19
N PRO A 347 -12.13 -0.27 23.37
CA PRO A 347 -10.96 -0.61 22.56
C PRO A 347 -11.24 -0.74 21.07
N GLY A 348 -12.43 -1.21 20.65
CA GLY A 348 -12.82 -1.37 19.26
C GLY A 348 -12.72 -0.09 18.41
N THR A 349 -12.68 1.09 19.03
CA THR A 349 -12.57 2.36 18.31
C THR A 349 -11.14 2.76 17.98
N PHE A 350 -10.13 2.21 18.67
CA PHE A 350 -8.74 2.68 18.52
C PHE A 350 -7.68 1.56 18.45
N ILE A 351 -7.96 0.31 18.88
CA ILE A 351 -6.94 -0.75 18.92
C ILE A 351 -6.42 -1.09 17.52
N ASN A 352 -7.31 -1.31 16.56
CA ASN A 352 -6.90 -1.61 15.19
C ASN A 352 -6.02 -0.49 14.62
N LEU A 353 -6.40 0.76 14.86
CA LEU A 353 -5.61 1.91 14.46
C LEU A 353 -4.26 1.97 15.16
N ALA A 354 -4.18 1.63 16.46
CA ALA A 354 -2.92 1.55 17.19
C ALA A 354 -1.98 0.48 16.59
N VAL A 355 -2.52 -0.67 16.17
CA VAL A 355 -1.77 -1.74 15.50
C VAL A 355 -1.24 -1.28 14.14
N GLU A 356 -2.08 -0.62 13.33
CA GLU A 356 -1.70 -0.10 12.01
C GLU A 356 -0.60 0.95 12.12
N LEU A 357 -0.74 1.89 13.06
CA LEU A 357 0.20 2.99 13.28
C LEU A 357 1.49 2.57 14.00
N GLY A 358 1.59 1.30 14.46
CA GLY A 358 2.74 0.82 15.23
C GLY A 358 2.79 1.35 16.66
N LEU A 359 1.67 1.86 17.20
CA LEU A 359 1.57 2.44 18.56
C LEU A 359 1.14 1.41 19.60
N ILE A 360 0.85 0.18 19.17
CA ILE A 360 0.32 -0.87 20.05
C ILE A 360 1.35 -1.30 21.11
N ASP A 361 2.65 -1.21 20.80
CA ASP A 361 3.74 -1.61 21.71
C ASP A 361 3.79 -0.68 22.92
N GLU A 362 3.76 0.64 22.70
CA GLU A 362 3.70 1.64 23.76
C GLU A 362 2.41 1.52 24.56
N LEU A 363 1.29 1.27 23.88
CA LEU A 363 0.00 1.06 24.54
C LEU A 363 0.03 -0.12 25.50
N THR A 364 0.59 -1.26 25.11
CA THR A 364 0.68 -2.46 25.95
C THR A 364 1.58 -2.20 27.19
N HIS A 365 2.67 -1.46 27.04
CA HIS A 365 3.47 -1.02 28.18
C HIS A 365 2.71 -0.08 29.11
N LEU A 366 1.87 0.83 28.58
CA LEU A 366 1.02 1.69 29.41
C LEU A 366 -0.03 0.89 30.19
N VAL A 367 -0.62 -0.14 29.57
CA VAL A 367 -1.54 -1.08 30.25
C VAL A 367 -0.84 -1.77 31.42
N LEU A 368 0.36 -2.32 31.20
CA LEU A 368 1.14 -2.94 32.26
C LEU A 368 1.44 -1.94 33.39
N ALA A 369 1.85 -0.71 33.06
CA ALA A 369 2.15 0.31 34.05
C ALA A 369 0.91 0.67 34.89
N GLU A 370 -0.28 0.74 34.29
CA GLU A 370 -1.53 1.01 35.00
C GLU A 370 -1.94 -0.15 35.91
N ILE A 371 -1.74 -1.41 35.47
CA ILE A 371 -1.96 -2.60 36.29
C ILE A 371 -1.02 -2.56 37.52
N VAL A 372 0.27 -2.31 37.34
CA VAL A 372 1.26 -2.25 38.40
C VAL A 372 0.92 -1.16 39.41
N LYS A 373 0.55 0.02 38.94
CA LYS A 373 0.11 1.14 39.78
C LYS A 373 -1.12 0.79 40.61
N SER A 374 -2.00 -0.04 40.09
CA SER A 374 -3.29 -0.39 40.71
C SER A 374 -3.26 -1.72 41.47
N ILE A 375 -2.07 -2.36 41.64
CA ILE A 375 -1.96 -3.76 42.09
C ILE A 375 -2.56 -3.99 43.49
N ASP A 376 -2.42 -3.04 44.40
CA ASP A 376 -2.98 -3.17 45.75
C ASP A 376 -4.50 -3.17 45.73
N GLN A 377 -5.13 -2.29 44.93
CA GLN A 377 -6.58 -2.26 44.76
C GLN A 377 -7.09 -3.53 44.06
N ILE A 378 -6.32 -4.06 43.09
CA ILE A 378 -6.62 -5.33 42.43
C ILE A 378 -6.60 -6.47 43.44
N ASN A 379 -5.58 -6.51 44.33
CA ASN A 379 -5.48 -7.51 45.37
C ASN A 379 -6.63 -7.45 46.37
N ASP A 380 -7.01 -6.26 46.78
CA ASP A 380 -8.13 -6.05 47.72
C ASP A 380 -9.47 -6.45 47.12
N THR A 381 -9.64 -6.27 45.78
CA THR A 381 -10.91 -6.51 45.08
C THR A 381 -11.05 -7.95 44.66
N PHE A 382 -10.05 -8.50 43.99
CA PHE A 382 -10.11 -9.81 43.29
C PHE A 382 -9.27 -10.89 43.99
N GLY A 383 -8.46 -10.52 44.99
CA GLY A 383 -7.56 -11.44 45.67
C GLY A 383 -6.13 -11.41 45.13
N SER A 384 -5.18 -11.61 46.04
CA SER A 384 -3.73 -11.55 45.71
C SER A 384 -3.23 -12.72 44.87
N THR A 385 -4.04 -13.76 44.70
CA THR A 385 -3.72 -14.97 43.89
C THR A 385 -4.35 -14.96 42.51
N ALA A 386 -5.28 -14.04 42.22
CA ALA A 386 -5.94 -13.95 40.92
C ALA A 386 -4.93 -13.65 39.82
N THR A 387 -4.99 -14.40 38.73
CA THR A 387 -4.18 -14.14 37.51
C THR A 387 -4.65 -12.87 36.83
N ILE A 388 -3.74 -12.18 36.13
CA ILE A 388 -4.03 -10.91 35.41
C ILE A 388 -3.70 -11.13 33.95
N SER A 389 -4.73 -11.19 33.12
CA SER A 389 -4.58 -11.36 31.67
C SER A 389 -4.36 -10.02 30.96
N ILE A 390 -3.42 -10.02 30.03
CA ILE A 390 -3.09 -8.87 29.16
C ILE A 390 -3.17 -9.34 27.72
N ASN A 391 -3.95 -8.64 26.91
CA ASN A 391 -4.08 -8.88 25.49
C ASN A 391 -2.81 -8.46 24.74
N VAL A 392 -2.32 -9.33 23.85
CA VAL A 392 -1.15 -9.12 22.98
C VAL A 392 -1.57 -9.27 21.53
N ALA A 393 -1.42 -8.22 20.74
CA ALA A 393 -1.81 -8.25 19.34
C ALA A 393 -0.91 -9.20 18.52
N ALA A 394 -1.47 -9.78 17.44
CA ALA A 394 -0.75 -10.71 16.55
C ALA A 394 0.56 -10.11 15.98
N LYS A 395 0.56 -8.81 15.68
CA LYS A 395 1.74 -8.09 15.22
C LYS A 395 2.86 -8.05 16.28
N GLN A 396 2.49 -7.90 17.55
CA GLN A 396 3.40 -7.88 18.69
C GLN A 396 3.98 -9.27 18.97
N ALA A 397 3.13 -10.31 18.99
CA ALA A 397 3.56 -11.69 19.16
C ALA A 397 4.61 -12.09 18.10
N GLY A 398 4.50 -11.53 16.90
CA GLY A 398 5.48 -11.74 15.83
C GLY A 398 6.69 -10.81 15.84
N ASN A 399 6.84 -9.95 16.85
CA ASN A 399 7.98 -9.05 17.01
C ASN A 399 8.84 -9.50 18.22
N PRO A 400 9.94 -10.23 18.01
CA PRO A 400 10.78 -10.72 19.11
C PRO A 400 11.39 -9.59 19.96
N GLU A 401 11.68 -8.44 19.37
CA GLU A 401 12.27 -7.29 20.07
C GLU A 401 11.26 -6.72 21.09
N PHE A 402 10.03 -6.49 20.67
CA PHE A 402 8.95 -6.08 21.57
C PHE A 402 8.74 -7.12 22.68
N MET A 403 8.62 -8.40 22.34
CA MET A 403 8.32 -9.45 23.30
C MET A 403 9.44 -9.62 24.35
N LEU A 404 10.71 -9.44 23.95
CA LEU A 404 11.83 -9.40 24.89
C LEU A 404 11.75 -8.19 25.85
N SER A 405 11.47 -7.01 25.33
CA SER A 405 11.26 -5.81 26.12
C SER A 405 10.11 -5.97 27.13
N PHE A 406 9.00 -6.57 26.65
CA PHE A 406 7.82 -6.81 27.48
C PHE A 406 8.07 -7.85 28.57
N ALA A 407 8.81 -8.91 28.25
CA ALA A 407 9.25 -9.91 29.26
C ALA A 407 10.09 -9.27 30.38
N GLN A 408 11.03 -8.38 30.04
CA GLN A 408 11.82 -7.62 31.02
C GLN A 408 10.92 -6.71 31.87
N ALA A 409 9.94 -6.06 31.27
CA ALA A 409 9.00 -5.23 32.00
C ALA A 409 8.14 -6.05 32.98
N LEU A 410 7.69 -7.23 32.58
CA LEU A 410 6.96 -8.16 33.46
C LEU A 410 7.83 -8.68 34.60
N GLU A 411 9.09 -9.02 34.33
CA GLU A 411 10.05 -9.44 35.37
C GLU A 411 10.28 -8.33 36.39
N ALA A 412 10.43 -7.09 35.94
CA ALA A 412 10.64 -5.91 36.79
C ALA A 412 9.47 -5.64 37.75
N THR A 413 8.28 -6.17 37.51
CA THR A 413 7.14 -6.06 38.45
C THR A 413 7.37 -6.81 39.76
N GLY A 414 8.23 -7.84 39.75
CA GLY A 414 8.49 -8.71 40.90
C GLY A 414 7.48 -9.85 41.11
N TYR A 415 6.40 -9.90 40.30
CA TYR A 415 5.37 -10.94 40.36
C TYR A 415 4.94 -11.46 38.97
N PRO A 416 5.89 -11.82 38.05
CA PRO A 416 5.59 -12.20 36.69
C PRO A 416 4.64 -13.40 36.60
N ARG A 417 4.63 -14.29 37.56
CA ARG A 417 3.77 -15.48 37.61
C ARG A 417 2.27 -15.16 37.71
N ARG A 418 1.93 -13.93 38.05
CA ARG A 418 0.52 -13.49 38.09
C ARG A 418 -0.02 -13.10 36.72
N PHE A 419 0.86 -12.91 35.72
CA PHE A 419 0.44 -12.50 34.41
C PHE A 419 0.16 -13.68 33.48
N MET A 420 -0.87 -13.49 32.66
CA MET A 420 -1.27 -14.32 31.56
C MET A 420 -1.28 -13.48 30.31
N LEU A 421 -0.62 -13.91 29.22
CA LEU A 421 -0.68 -13.25 27.93
C LEU A 421 -1.76 -13.89 27.07
N GLU A 422 -2.72 -13.12 26.64
CA GLU A 422 -3.78 -13.55 25.72
C GLU A 422 -3.37 -13.21 24.29
N VAL A 423 -3.25 -14.24 23.46
CA VAL A 423 -2.81 -14.16 22.06
C VAL A 423 -3.85 -14.87 21.20
N THR A 424 -4.27 -14.25 20.10
CA THR A 424 -5.25 -14.88 19.21
C THR A 424 -4.70 -16.15 18.56
N GLU A 425 -5.59 -17.08 18.19
CA GLU A 425 -5.26 -18.35 17.55
C GLU A 425 -4.35 -18.17 16.33
N ASP A 426 -4.68 -17.24 15.42
CA ASP A 426 -3.90 -16.95 14.21
C ASP A 426 -2.48 -16.47 14.52
N ALA A 427 -2.33 -15.65 15.55
CA ALA A 427 -1.03 -15.14 15.96
C ALA A 427 -0.12 -16.22 16.52
N PHE A 428 -0.70 -17.18 17.20
CA PHE A 428 0.03 -18.27 17.83
C PHE A 428 0.53 -19.30 16.78
N VAL A 429 -0.32 -19.64 15.81
CA VAL A 429 -0.04 -20.67 14.80
C VAL A 429 0.89 -20.16 13.69
N ALA A 430 0.72 -18.91 13.26
CA ALA A 430 1.39 -18.37 12.07
C ALA A 430 2.91 -18.11 12.24
N LYS A 431 3.48 -18.18 13.49
CA LYS A 431 4.84 -17.71 13.76
C LYS A 431 5.68 -18.71 14.57
N ALA A 432 6.44 -19.54 13.86
CA ALA A 432 7.43 -20.45 14.47
C ALA A 432 8.40 -19.71 15.42
N ASP A 433 8.81 -18.50 15.09
CA ASP A 433 9.69 -17.67 15.93
C ASP A 433 9.10 -17.36 17.31
N PHE A 434 7.79 -17.20 17.42
CA PHE A 434 7.13 -16.99 18.72
C PHE A 434 7.30 -18.22 19.61
N GLN A 435 7.04 -19.42 19.08
CA GLN A 435 7.13 -20.65 19.85
C GLN A 435 8.58 -21.01 20.22
N GLU A 436 9.52 -20.85 19.29
CA GLU A 436 10.91 -21.25 19.50
C GLU A 436 11.73 -20.25 20.30
N LYS A 437 11.55 -18.94 20.06
CA LYS A 437 12.42 -17.90 20.62
C LYS A 437 11.78 -17.14 21.79
N VAL A 438 10.46 -16.88 21.70
CA VAL A 438 9.77 -15.98 22.64
C VAL A 438 9.15 -16.78 23.80
N LEU A 439 8.37 -17.79 23.51
CA LEU A 439 7.65 -18.59 24.50
C LEU A 439 8.56 -19.15 25.64
N PRO A 440 9.78 -19.66 25.38
CA PRO A 440 10.66 -20.15 26.45
C PRO A 440 11.07 -19.08 27.46
N ILE A 441 11.07 -17.80 27.06
CA ILE A 441 11.43 -16.68 27.93
C ILE A 441 10.30 -16.47 28.95
N PHE A 442 9.05 -16.37 28.47
CA PHE A 442 7.88 -16.21 29.35
C PHE A 442 7.70 -17.41 30.28
N ARG A 443 7.95 -18.62 29.78
CA ARG A 443 7.93 -19.85 30.59
C ARG A 443 8.92 -19.82 31.76
N ARG A 444 10.14 -19.32 31.52
CA ARG A 444 11.16 -19.17 32.59
C ARG A 444 10.72 -18.16 33.66
N LEU A 445 9.99 -17.13 33.27
CA LEU A 445 9.43 -16.13 34.19
C LEU A 445 8.20 -16.67 34.95
N GLY A 446 7.60 -17.77 34.44
CA GLY A 446 6.36 -18.34 34.96
C GLY A 446 5.12 -17.54 34.52
N VAL A 447 5.22 -16.75 33.46
CA VAL A 447 4.09 -16.07 32.81
C VAL A 447 3.29 -17.11 32.05
N GLY A 448 1.97 -17.11 32.23
CA GLY A 448 1.05 -18.00 31.51
C GLY A 448 0.74 -17.48 30.11
N ILE A 449 0.35 -18.40 29.24
CA ILE A 449 -0.10 -18.09 27.87
C ILE A 449 -1.52 -18.62 27.67
N SER A 450 -2.41 -17.79 27.21
CA SER A 450 -3.80 -18.10 26.85
C SER A 450 -4.03 -17.88 25.37
N ILE A 451 -4.68 -18.82 24.70
CA ILE A 451 -5.13 -18.66 23.31
C ILE A 451 -6.53 -18.07 23.34
N ASP A 452 -6.66 -16.90 22.73
CA ASP A 452 -7.92 -16.16 22.67
C ASP A 452 -8.68 -16.42 21.37
N ASP A 453 -10.00 -16.18 21.37
CA ASP A 453 -10.93 -16.35 20.24
C ASP A 453 -10.87 -17.74 19.59
N PHE A 454 -10.60 -18.78 20.38
CA PHE A 454 -10.39 -20.13 19.86
C PHE A 454 -11.60 -20.70 19.13
N GLY A 455 -11.35 -21.19 17.89
CA GLY A 455 -12.34 -21.80 17.00
C GLY A 455 -12.91 -20.86 15.96
N THR A 456 -12.50 -19.59 15.92
CA THR A 456 -12.89 -18.64 14.86
C THR A 456 -11.88 -18.64 13.70
N GLY A 457 -10.65 -19.14 13.92
CA GLY A 457 -9.56 -19.21 12.94
C GLY A 457 -9.52 -20.49 12.12
N TYR A 458 -8.56 -20.58 11.21
CA TYR A 458 -8.32 -21.73 10.31
C TYR A 458 -7.16 -22.62 10.79
N SER A 459 -7.04 -22.91 12.08
CA SER A 459 -5.93 -23.73 12.57
C SER A 459 -6.03 -25.18 12.15
N SER A 460 -4.92 -25.73 11.64
CA SER A 460 -4.83 -27.17 11.40
C SER A 460 -4.65 -27.92 12.74
N LEU A 461 -5.27 -29.09 12.89
CA LEU A 461 -5.09 -29.94 14.05
C LEU A 461 -3.62 -30.31 14.32
N SER A 462 -2.78 -30.35 13.28
CA SER A 462 -1.34 -30.56 13.41
C SER A 462 -0.63 -29.38 14.11
N ALA A 463 -1.02 -28.14 13.80
CA ALA A 463 -0.47 -26.96 14.47
C ALA A 463 -0.88 -26.91 15.94
N LEU A 464 -2.08 -27.37 16.27
CA LEU A 464 -2.58 -27.45 17.65
C LEU A 464 -1.82 -28.48 18.51
N ALA A 465 -1.31 -29.57 17.92
CA ALA A 465 -0.57 -30.59 18.65
C ALA A 465 0.78 -30.07 19.22
N ASP A 466 1.37 -29.08 18.57
CA ASP A 466 2.65 -28.48 18.97
C ASP A 466 2.48 -27.27 19.91
N ILE A 467 1.23 -26.86 20.16
CA ILE A 467 0.91 -25.72 21.01
C ILE A 467 1.17 -26.05 22.48
N THR A 468 1.97 -25.23 23.12
CA THR A 468 2.21 -25.27 24.58
C THR A 468 1.60 -24.03 25.25
N ALA A 469 0.26 -23.93 25.27
CA ALA A 469 -0.47 -22.91 26.04
C ALA A 469 -0.95 -23.48 27.38
N ASP A 470 -1.28 -22.60 28.32
CA ASP A 470 -1.84 -22.99 29.62
C ASP A 470 -3.36 -22.96 29.62
N GLU A 471 -3.93 -22.10 28.76
CA GLU A 471 -5.33 -21.76 28.74
C GLU A 471 -5.84 -21.58 27.32
N ILE A 472 -7.08 -21.98 27.09
CA ILE A 472 -7.84 -21.69 25.85
C ILE A 472 -9.13 -20.98 26.23
N LYS A 473 -9.42 -19.84 25.61
CA LYS A 473 -10.65 -19.10 25.74
C LYS A 473 -11.55 -19.42 24.54
N ILE A 474 -12.71 -20.01 24.81
CA ILE A 474 -13.69 -20.34 23.78
C ILE A 474 -14.51 -19.11 23.47
N ASP A 475 -14.47 -18.68 22.20
CA ASP A 475 -15.19 -17.49 21.74
C ASP A 475 -16.69 -17.56 22.01
N ARG A 476 -17.23 -16.39 22.31
CA ARG A 476 -18.65 -16.18 22.61
C ARG A 476 -19.60 -16.77 21.57
N SER A 477 -19.24 -16.80 20.28
CA SER A 477 -20.09 -17.31 19.20
C SER A 477 -20.49 -18.79 19.38
N PHE A 478 -19.67 -19.57 20.08
CA PHE A 478 -19.95 -20.98 20.43
C PHE A 478 -20.80 -21.12 21.69
N ILE A 479 -20.82 -20.11 22.55
CA ILE A 479 -21.50 -20.13 23.86
C ILE A 479 -22.91 -19.56 23.79
N VAL A 480 -23.14 -18.53 22.99
CA VAL A 480 -24.46 -17.91 22.83
C VAL A 480 -25.52 -18.93 22.47
N ASP A 481 -26.59 -18.99 23.28
CA ASP A 481 -27.70 -19.95 23.14
C ASP A 481 -27.26 -21.42 23.08
N ILE A 482 -26.12 -21.80 23.71
CA ILE A 482 -25.55 -23.15 23.65
C ILE A 482 -26.57 -24.23 24.01
N HIS A 483 -27.49 -23.95 24.93
CA HIS A 483 -28.54 -24.89 25.35
C HIS A 483 -29.54 -25.23 24.22
N LYS A 484 -29.62 -24.42 23.14
CA LYS A 484 -30.48 -24.64 21.97
C LYS A 484 -29.73 -25.07 20.70
N ARG A 485 -28.39 -25.09 20.70
CA ARG A 485 -27.57 -25.23 19.49
C ARG A 485 -26.77 -26.55 19.48
N PRO A 486 -27.34 -27.68 19.02
CA PRO A 486 -26.67 -28.99 19.06
C PRO A 486 -25.31 -29.03 18.35
N ARG A 487 -25.14 -28.25 17.27
CA ARG A 487 -23.87 -28.17 16.56
C ARG A 487 -22.78 -27.52 17.43
N SER A 488 -23.08 -26.39 18.07
CA SER A 488 -22.17 -25.74 19.01
C SER A 488 -21.85 -26.64 20.21
N GLN A 489 -22.82 -27.41 20.72
CA GLN A 489 -22.60 -28.39 21.76
C GLN A 489 -21.60 -29.49 21.34
N GLY A 490 -21.66 -29.94 20.07
CA GLY A 490 -20.71 -30.90 19.51
C GLY A 490 -19.30 -30.33 19.41
N ILE A 491 -19.17 -29.09 18.94
CA ILE A 491 -17.90 -28.36 18.85
C ILE A 491 -17.30 -28.15 20.23
N LEU A 492 -18.10 -27.69 21.20
CA LEU A 492 -17.65 -27.48 22.58
C LEU A 492 -17.05 -28.72 23.21
N ARG A 493 -17.70 -29.90 23.04
CA ARG A 493 -17.19 -31.20 23.51
C ARG A 493 -15.87 -31.58 22.83
N ALA A 494 -15.72 -31.28 21.54
CA ALA A 494 -14.48 -31.56 20.83
C ALA A 494 -13.32 -30.67 21.36
N ILE A 495 -13.58 -29.40 21.59
CA ILE A 495 -12.60 -28.46 22.18
C ILE A 495 -12.22 -28.92 23.59
N GLU A 496 -13.21 -29.28 24.41
CA GLU A 496 -12.97 -29.79 25.76
C GLU A 496 -12.08 -31.03 25.76
N SER A 497 -12.36 -32.00 24.89
CA SER A 497 -11.55 -33.21 24.77
C SER A 497 -10.13 -32.95 24.29
N LEU A 498 -9.97 -32.03 23.36
CA LEU A 498 -8.68 -31.57 22.85
C LEU A 498 -7.85 -30.90 23.96
N SER A 499 -8.45 -29.97 24.68
CA SER A 499 -7.80 -29.23 25.77
C SER A 499 -7.38 -30.17 26.90
N GLU A 500 -8.22 -31.17 27.26
CA GLU A 500 -7.89 -32.19 28.24
C GLU A 500 -6.67 -33.03 27.79
N ALA A 501 -6.62 -33.40 26.49
CA ALA A 501 -5.51 -34.17 25.93
C ALA A 501 -4.19 -33.36 25.91
N LEU A 502 -4.26 -32.06 25.73
CA LEU A 502 -3.11 -31.13 25.71
C LEU A 502 -2.76 -30.57 27.10
N GLY A 503 -3.55 -30.88 28.14
CA GLY A 503 -3.34 -30.39 29.49
C GLY A 503 -3.64 -28.91 29.69
N MET A 504 -4.47 -28.30 28.83
CA MET A 504 -4.83 -26.88 28.87
C MET A 504 -6.13 -26.64 29.65
N THR A 505 -6.20 -25.53 30.33
CA THR A 505 -7.42 -25.07 30.99
C THR A 505 -8.35 -24.41 29.98
N VAL A 506 -9.68 -24.65 30.11
CA VAL A 506 -10.69 -24.04 29.22
C VAL A 506 -11.45 -22.96 29.97
N ILE A 507 -11.57 -21.79 29.34
CA ILE A 507 -12.45 -20.69 29.77
C ILE A 507 -13.55 -20.51 28.73
N ALA A 508 -14.80 -20.51 29.16
CA ALA A 508 -15.95 -20.17 28.31
C ALA A 508 -16.22 -18.68 28.39
N GLU A 509 -16.23 -18.01 27.22
CA GLU A 509 -16.44 -16.57 27.15
C GLU A 509 -17.87 -16.17 26.81
N GLY A 510 -18.21 -14.94 27.17
CA GLY A 510 -19.45 -14.30 26.78
C GLY A 510 -20.70 -14.92 27.38
N ILE A 511 -20.63 -15.49 28.56
CA ILE A 511 -21.82 -15.98 29.28
C ILE A 511 -22.69 -14.79 29.70
N GLU A 512 -23.93 -14.74 29.20
CA GLU A 512 -24.86 -13.66 29.46
C GLU A 512 -26.16 -14.13 30.15
N SER A 513 -26.49 -15.44 30.07
CA SER A 513 -27.72 -15.99 30.60
C SER A 513 -27.50 -17.14 31.60
N PHE A 514 -28.49 -17.36 32.46
CA PHE A 514 -28.50 -18.51 33.38
C PHE A 514 -28.55 -19.81 32.63
N GLU A 515 -29.26 -19.89 31.52
CA GLU A 515 -29.44 -21.08 30.71
C GLU A 515 -28.11 -21.55 30.10
N GLU A 516 -27.24 -20.64 29.68
CA GLU A 516 -25.89 -20.92 29.20
C GLU A 516 -25.02 -21.46 30.33
N LEU A 517 -25.01 -20.81 31.50
CA LEU A 517 -24.31 -21.28 32.68
C LEU A 517 -24.78 -22.67 33.13
N ALA A 518 -26.09 -22.87 33.21
CA ALA A 518 -26.67 -24.15 33.62
C ALA A 518 -26.28 -25.28 32.68
N TYR A 519 -26.25 -25.02 31.36
CA TYR A 519 -25.79 -26.00 30.38
C TYR A 519 -24.32 -26.36 30.61
N LEU A 520 -23.43 -25.37 30.78
CA LEU A 520 -22.00 -25.62 31.04
C LEU A 520 -21.80 -26.43 32.33
N GLN A 521 -22.49 -26.10 33.41
CA GLN A 521 -22.39 -26.79 34.69
C GLN A 521 -22.89 -28.25 34.60
N ALA A 522 -23.96 -28.49 33.81
CA ALA A 522 -24.62 -29.80 33.75
C ALA A 522 -24.01 -30.74 32.69
N ALA A 523 -23.57 -30.20 31.55
CA ALA A 523 -23.25 -30.98 30.34
C ALA A 523 -21.78 -30.97 29.96
N THR A 524 -20.91 -30.20 30.67
CA THR A 524 -19.47 -30.09 30.38
C THR A 524 -18.60 -30.25 31.62
N LYS A 525 -17.29 -30.42 31.40
CA LYS A 525 -16.28 -30.39 32.46
C LYS A 525 -15.67 -28.98 32.62
N ILE A 526 -16.08 -28.04 31.77
CA ILE A 526 -15.57 -26.66 31.82
C ILE A 526 -15.84 -26.08 33.20
N ARG A 527 -14.78 -25.53 33.78
CA ARG A 527 -14.81 -25.04 35.14
C ARG A 527 -14.74 -23.52 35.23
N PHE A 528 -14.14 -22.89 34.26
CA PHE A 528 -13.92 -21.46 34.29
C PHE A 528 -14.68 -20.74 33.19
N ALA A 529 -15.17 -19.54 33.52
CA ALA A 529 -15.96 -18.77 32.58
C ALA A 529 -15.81 -17.27 32.85
N GLN A 530 -16.11 -16.49 31.80
CA GLN A 530 -16.15 -15.04 31.81
C GLN A 530 -17.40 -14.57 31.06
N GLY A 531 -18.02 -13.49 31.51
CA GLY A 531 -19.17 -12.92 30.82
C GLY A 531 -19.99 -11.97 31.67
N TYR A 532 -20.93 -11.26 31.04
CA TYR A 532 -21.77 -10.26 31.70
C TYR A 532 -22.75 -10.85 32.72
N TYR A 533 -22.96 -12.13 32.69
CA TYR A 533 -23.71 -12.83 33.73
C TYR A 533 -23.04 -12.71 35.10
N PHE A 534 -21.68 -12.79 35.16
CA PHE A 534 -20.92 -12.68 36.40
C PHE A 534 -20.58 -11.24 36.73
N SER A 535 -19.94 -10.54 35.80
CA SER A 535 -19.59 -9.13 35.93
C SER A 535 -19.39 -8.48 34.57
N ARG A 536 -19.77 -7.21 34.45
CA ARG A 536 -19.25 -6.36 33.37
C ARG A 536 -17.83 -5.92 33.71
N PRO A 537 -17.03 -5.50 32.73
CA PRO A 537 -15.76 -4.82 33.02
C PRO A 537 -16.00 -3.63 33.96
N ILE A 538 -15.29 -3.58 35.08
CA ILE A 538 -15.42 -2.55 36.12
C ILE A 538 -14.14 -1.74 36.23
N PHE A 539 -14.28 -0.45 36.54
CA PHE A 539 -13.16 0.40 36.90
C PHE A 539 -12.94 0.31 38.41
N LEU A 540 -11.68 0.24 38.84
CA LEU A 540 -11.36 0.19 40.26
C LEU A 540 -11.83 1.46 41.00
N GLU A 541 -11.89 2.59 40.31
CA GLU A 541 -12.40 3.86 40.86
C GLU A 541 -13.89 3.81 41.21
N GLU A 542 -14.68 2.92 40.56
CA GLU A 542 -16.10 2.74 40.80
C GLU A 542 -16.41 1.86 42.00
N LEU A 543 -15.39 1.16 42.49
CA LEU A 543 -15.50 0.33 43.67
C LEU A 543 -15.37 1.24 44.90
N THR A 544 -16.48 1.62 45.50
CA THR A 544 -16.49 2.33 46.77
C THR A 544 -15.66 1.55 47.78
N PRO A 545 -14.72 2.15 48.55
CA PRO A 545 -13.96 1.44 49.54
C PRO A 545 -14.94 0.72 50.47
N ALA A 546 -14.84 -0.62 50.48
CA ALA A 546 -15.64 -1.40 51.41
C ALA A 546 -15.29 -0.92 52.81
N VAL A 547 -16.28 -0.49 53.57
CA VAL A 547 -16.17 -0.28 55.01
C VAL A 547 -15.41 -1.44 55.59
N PRO A 548 -14.35 -1.27 56.42
CA PRO A 548 -13.51 -2.35 56.90
C PRO A 548 -14.40 -3.43 57.51
N ARG A 549 -14.42 -4.59 56.92
CA ARG A 549 -15.16 -5.75 57.39
C ARG A 549 -14.54 -6.16 58.71
N SER A 550 -15.24 -5.91 59.81
CA SER A 550 -15.07 -6.67 61.01
C SER A 550 -15.17 -8.16 60.64
N SER A 551 -14.25 -8.96 61.16
CA SER A 551 -14.00 -10.36 60.86
C SER A 551 -15.20 -11.28 61.16
N GLU A 552 -16.35 -11.10 60.49
CA GLU A 552 -17.48 -12.03 60.56
C GLU A 552 -18.54 -11.57 59.53
N SER A 553 -18.39 -12.10 58.28
CA SER A 553 -19.51 -12.55 57.44
C SER A 553 -19.08 -12.63 56.01
N ARG A 554 -18.83 -13.88 55.58
CA ARG A 554 -18.80 -14.24 54.15
C ARG A 554 -20.18 -13.94 53.57
N VAL A 555 -20.32 -12.83 52.85
CA VAL A 555 -21.53 -12.55 52.10
C VAL A 555 -21.40 -13.22 50.73
N SER A 556 -22.16 -14.28 50.58
CA SER A 556 -22.49 -14.91 49.29
C SER A 556 -22.97 -13.86 48.30
N MET A 557 -22.34 -13.74 47.15
CA MET A 557 -22.78 -12.90 46.01
C MET A 557 -24.00 -13.49 45.27
N ALA A 558 -24.79 -14.29 45.91
CA ALA A 558 -26.03 -14.81 45.35
C ALA A 558 -27.22 -13.93 45.84
N SER A 559 -27.88 -13.34 44.86
CA SER A 559 -29.18 -12.65 44.95
C SER A 559 -29.17 -11.15 45.26
N ARG A 560 -28.94 -10.34 44.23
CA ARG A 560 -29.68 -9.07 44.06
C ARG A 560 -30.35 -9.07 42.70
N PRO A 561 -31.66 -8.87 42.63
CA PRO A 561 -32.36 -8.64 41.36
C PRO A 561 -31.92 -7.28 40.80
N ALA A 562 -31.81 -7.23 39.48
CA ALA A 562 -31.47 -6.03 38.72
C ALA A 562 -32.44 -4.88 39.10
N GLN A 563 -31.96 -3.92 39.89
CA GLN A 563 -32.62 -2.64 40.00
C GLN A 563 -32.17 -1.79 38.81
N GLU A 564 -33.18 -1.43 37.99
CA GLU A 564 -33.09 -0.49 36.91
C GLU A 564 -32.51 0.85 37.38
N ASN A 565 -31.26 1.10 37.11
CA ASN A 565 -30.72 2.46 37.11
C ASN A 565 -31.04 3.09 35.74
N ARG A 566 -32.20 3.75 35.67
CA ARG A 566 -32.53 4.68 34.60
C ARG A 566 -31.62 5.91 34.69
N ALA A 567 -30.45 5.82 34.07
CA ALA A 567 -29.71 7.01 33.68
C ALA A 567 -30.40 7.62 32.45
N ARG A 568 -30.74 8.88 32.55
CA ARG A 568 -31.39 9.70 31.53
C ARG A 568 -30.54 9.69 30.24
N ILE A 569 -31.00 8.94 29.25
CA ILE A 569 -30.59 9.15 27.85
C ILE A 569 -31.57 10.18 27.30
N THR A 570 -31.11 11.39 27.06
CA THR A 570 -31.80 12.41 26.28
C THR A 570 -32.05 11.86 24.87
N ARG A 571 -33.34 11.86 24.50
CA ARG A 571 -33.83 11.50 23.18
C ARG A 571 -33.23 12.41 22.12
N GLY A 572 -32.48 11.81 21.17
CA GLY A 572 -32.22 12.32 19.84
C GLY A 572 -32.95 11.43 18.83
N GLU A 573 -33.79 12.03 18.11
CA GLU A 573 -34.76 11.72 17.08
C GLU A 573 -34.63 10.43 16.24
N ARG A 574 -35.85 9.91 16.02
CA ARG A 574 -36.26 8.84 15.08
C ARG A 574 -35.77 9.10 13.66
N TYR A 575 -35.26 8.06 13.00
CA TYR A 575 -35.54 7.87 11.57
C TYR A 575 -36.20 6.50 11.36
N ARG A 576 -37.38 6.54 10.74
CA ARG A 576 -38.11 5.42 10.16
C ARG A 576 -37.67 5.26 8.70
N ARG A 577 -37.42 4.09 8.30
CA ARG A 577 -37.63 3.22 7.16
C ARG A 577 -36.35 2.58 6.67
#